data_834882203429264f6b2aa0388e1eb9b0
#
_entry.id   834882203429264f6b2aa0388e1eb9b0
#
_cell.length_a   1.000
_cell.length_b   1.000
_cell.length_c   1.000
_cell.angle_alpha   90.00
_cell.angle_beta   90.00
_cell.angle_gamma   90.00
#
_symmetry.space_group_name_H-M   'P 1'
#
loop_
_entity.id
_entity.type
_entity.pdbx_description
1 polymer ?
#
loop_
_entity_poly.entity_id
_entity_poly.type
_entity_poly.pdbx_seq_one_letter_code
_entity_poly.pdbx_strand_id
1 'polypeptide(L)'
;MARIRTIKPKFWDDSKIGKISRDSRLLYIGLWTFSDDVGVVIGDTIWLKSKIFPYDQIQVQQFEKWLSELATNGFICQFSYNNENFIYLPKFARHQV
;
A
#
# COMPACT_ATOMS: atom_id res chain seq x y z
N MET A 1 -10.12 -5.05 -7.53
CA MET A 1 -10.17 -4.56 -8.92
C MET A 1 -9.28 -3.33 -9.06
N ALA A 2 -8.43 -3.31 -10.07
CA ALA A 2 -7.52 -2.19 -10.29
C ALA A 2 -8.27 -0.97 -10.82
N ARG A 3 -7.91 0.21 -10.33
CA ARG A 3 -8.53 1.48 -10.73
C ARG A 3 -7.49 2.57 -10.87
N ILE A 4 -7.79 3.53 -11.73
CA ILE A 4 -6.98 4.72 -11.84
C ILE A 4 -7.15 5.54 -10.56
N ARG A 5 -6.04 5.97 -9.98
CA ARG A 5 -6.03 6.80 -8.77
C ARG A 5 -5.18 8.05 -9.03
N THR A 6 -5.36 9.05 -8.19
CA THR A 6 -4.62 10.30 -8.33
C THR A 6 -3.47 10.36 -7.34
N ILE A 7 -2.43 11.12 -7.69
CA ILE A 7 -1.35 11.46 -6.78
C ILE A 7 -1.37 12.98 -6.65
N LYS A 8 -1.75 13.46 -5.48
CA LYS A 8 -1.81 14.91 -5.24
C LYS A 8 -0.39 15.43 -4.99
N PRO A 9 -0.05 16.63 -5.47
CA PRO A 9 1.28 17.18 -5.24
C PRO A 9 1.69 17.25 -3.77
N LYS A 10 0.75 17.43 -2.87
CA LYS A 10 1.02 17.46 -1.43
C LYS A 10 1.61 16.16 -0.89
N PHE A 11 1.41 15.05 -1.61
CA PHE A 11 1.98 13.76 -1.22
C PHE A 11 3.50 13.87 -1.06
N TRP A 12 4.16 14.58 -1.99
CA TRP A 12 5.62 14.70 -2.00
C TRP A 12 6.15 15.57 -0.87
N ASP A 13 5.35 16.50 -0.38
CA ASP A 13 5.73 17.43 0.68
C ASP A 13 5.36 16.93 2.08
N ASP A 14 4.67 15.81 2.17
CA ASP A 14 4.22 15.28 3.46
C ASP A 14 5.42 14.72 4.23
N SER A 15 5.72 15.32 5.39
CA SER A 15 6.85 14.90 6.22
C SER A 15 6.72 13.46 6.70
N LYS A 16 5.50 12.96 6.87
CA LYS A 16 5.26 11.58 7.29
C LYS A 16 5.58 10.62 6.16
N ILE A 17 5.23 10.97 4.94
CA ILE A 17 5.60 10.20 3.75
C ILE A 17 7.12 10.18 3.61
N GLY A 18 7.78 11.28 3.91
CA GLY A 18 9.23 11.39 3.84
C GLY A 18 9.99 10.48 4.81
N LYS A 19 9.31 9.96 5.84
CA LYS A 19 9.93 9.08 6.83
C LYS A 19 10.03 7.63 6.38
N ILE A 20 9.30 7.25 5.35
CA ILE A 20 9.33 5.88 4.85
C ILE A 20 10.24 5.79 3.62
N SER A 21 10.74 4.59 3.33
CA SER A 21 11.65 4.38 2.20
C SER A 21 10.95 4.63 0.87
N ARG A 22 11.76 4.86 -0.17
CA ARG A 22 11.21 5.06 -1.52
C ARG A 22 10.39 3.87 -2.00
N ASP A 23 10.85 2.66 -1.71
CA ASP A 23 10.14 1.46 -2.11
C ASP A 23 8.80 1.34 -1.37
N SER A 24 8.77 1.71 -0.10
CA SER A 24 7.52 1.74 0.67
C SER A 24 6.55 2.76 0.12
N ARG A 25 7.04 3.92 -0.32
CA ARG A 25 6.19 4.94 -0.95
C ARG A 25 5.58 4.42 -2.25
N LEU A 26 6.40 3.76 -3.06
CA LEU A 26 5.93 3.18 -4.32
C LEU A 26 4.88 2.10 -4.05
N LEU A 27 5.14 1.23 -3.08
CA LEU A 27 4.18 0.22 -2.66
C LEU A 27 2.87 0.85 -2.20
N TYR A 28 2.95 1.91 -1.41
CA TYR A 28 1.77 2.60 -0.89
C TYR A 28 0.90 3.13 -2.03
N ILE A 29 1.52 3.79 -3.01
CA ILE A 29 0.81 4.28 -4.20
C ILE A 29 0.18 3.10 -4.97
N GLY A 30 0.93 2.00 -5.10
CA GLY A 30 0.41 0.80 -5.76
C GLY A 30 -0.81 0.23 -5.06
N LEU A 31 -0.82 0.23 -3.74
CA LEU A 31 -1.96 -0.25 -2.97
C LEU A 31 -3.24 0.54 -3.29
N TRP A 32 -3.13 1.84 -3.51
CA TRP A 32 -4.29 2.66 -3.89
C TRP A 32 -4.97 2.13 -5.15
N THR A 33 -4.18 1.71 -6.13
CA THR A 33 -4.72 1.27 -7.42
C THR A 33 -5.43 -0.07 -7.34
N PHE A 34 -5.14 -0.86 -6.31
CA PHE A 34 -5.73 -2.18 -6.12
C PHE A 34 -6.75 -2.22 -4.98
N SER A 35 -7.00 -1.09 -4.33
CA SER A 35 -8.00 -1.00 -3.28
C SER A 35 -9.39 -0.76 -3.87
N ASP A 36 -10.41 -1.13 -3.09
CA ASP A 36 -11.78 -0.71 -3.40
C ASP A 36 -11.96 0.78 -3.06
N ASP A 37 -13.17 1.29 -3.22
CA ASP A 37 -13.43 2.72 -3.05
C ASP A 37 -13.41 3.17 -1.58
N VAL A 38 -13.40 2.24 -0.65
CA VAL A 38 -13.28 2.58 0.78
C VAL A 38 -11.88 2.32 1.33
N GLY A 39 -10.95 1.88 0.47
CA GLY A 39 -9.55 1.73 0.87
C GLY A 39 -9.18 0.36 1.39
N VAL A 40 -9.90 -0.70 1.00
CA VAL A 40 -9.57 -2.07 1.40
C VAL A 40 -8.94 -2.80 0.22
N VAL A 41 -7.83 -3.50 0.50
CA VAL A 41 -7.06 -4.25 -0.49
C VAL A 41 -6.92 -5.69 -0.02
N ILE A 42 -6.94 -6.63 -0.96
CA ILE A 42 -6.56 -8.02 -0.66
C ILE A 42 -5.10 -8.02 -0.20
N GLY A 43 -4.85 -8.62 0.97
CA GLY A 43 -3.55 -8.55 1.63
C GLY A 43 -2.63 -9.74 1.37
N ASP A 44 -2.84 -10.49 0.30
CA ASP A 44 -1.96 -11.59 -0.07
C ASP A 44 -0.64 -11.03 -0.60
N THR A 45 0.45 -11.30 0.12
CA THR A 45 1.77 -10.75 -0.21
C THR A 45 2.24 -11.16 -1.60
N ILE A 46 2.07 -12.43 -1.96
CA ILE A 46 2.53 -12.93 -3.25
C ILE A 46 1.72 -12.30 -4.39
N TRP A 47 0.42 -12.21 -4.21
CA TRP A 47 -0.46 -11.58 -5.19
C TRP A 47 -0.12 -10.09 -5.37
N LEU A 48 0.01 -9.36 -4.27
CA LEU A 48 0.35 -7.93 -4.31
C LEU A 48 1.68 -7.68 -4.99
N LYS A 49 2.69 -8.50 -4.65
CA LYS A 49 4.00 -8.37 -5.24
C LYS A 49 3.94 -8.58 -6.75
N SER A 50 3.16 -9.56 -7.20
CA SER A 50 3.01 -9.84 -8.63
C SER A 50 2.28 -8.73 -9.38
N LYS A 51 1.44 -7.97 -8.69
CA LYS A 51 0.66 -6.90 -9.32
C LYS A 51 1.38 -5.56 -9.32
N ILE A 52 2.11 -5.25 -8.23
CA ILE A 52 2.74 -3.94 -8.09
C ILE A 52 4.19 -3.96 -8.58
N PHE A 53 4.87 -5.10 -8.41
CA PHE A 53 6.27 -5.24 -8.83
C PHE A 53 6.43 -6.46 -9.74
N PRO A 54 5.71 -6.51 -10.88
CA PRO A 54 5.70 -7.72 -11.73
C PRO A 54 7.04 -8.04 -12.39
N TYR A 55 7.89 -7.04 -12.54
CA TYR A 55 9.17 -7.20 -13.23
C TYR A 55 10.37 -7.23 -12.29
N ASP A 56 10.14 -7.11 -10.99
CA ASP A 56 11.21 -7.02 -10.02
C ASP A 56 11.34 -8.33 -9.24
N GLN A 57 12.59 -8.75 -9.02
CA GLN A 57 12.86 -9.91 -8.19
C GLN A 57 13.03 -9.44 -6.74
N ILE A 58 11.92 -9.45 -6.01
CA ILE A 58 11.87 -8.97 -4.63
C ILE A 58 11.56 -10.17 -3.74
N GLN A 59 12.40 -10.37 -2.72
CA GLN A 59 12.14 -11.42 -1.73
C GLN A 59 10.92 -11.08 -0.89
N VAL A 60 10.18 -12.10 -0.48
CA VAL A 60 8.97 -11.94 0.33
C VAL A 60 9.27 -11.17 1.61
N GLN A 61 10.41 -11.46 2.26
CA GLN A 61 10.80 -10.77 3.48
C GLN A 61 11.00 -9.26 3.26
N GLN A 62 11.57 -8.88 2.13
CA GLN A 62 11.75 -7.48 1.81
C GLN A 62 10.41 -6.77 1.58
N PHE A 63 9.50 -7.44 0.86
CA PHE A 63 8.17 -6.89 0.62
C PHE A 63 7.41 -6.72 1.95
N GLU A 64 7.48 -7.73 2.81
CA GLU A 64 6.82 -7.67 4.11
C GLU A 64 7.42 -6.60 5.02
N LYS A 65 8.71 -6.33 4.86
CA LYS A 65 9.36 -5.24 5.59
C LYS A 65 8.79 -3.88 5.19
N TRP A 66 8.52 -3.69 3.89
CA TRP A 66 7.88 -2.46 3.43
C TRP A 66 6.46 -2.33 3.96
N LEU A 67 5.70 -3.43 3.97
CA LEU A 67 4.37 -3.42 4.55
C LEU A 67 4.42 -3.07 6.05
N SER A 68 5.38 -3.63 6.79
CA SER A 68 5.57 -3.31 8.20
C SER A 68 5.91 -1.85 8.41
N GLU A 69 6.75 -1.29 7.55
CA GLU A 69 7.10 0.12 7.62
C GLU A 69 5.86 1.00 7.45
N LEU A 70 5.02 0.68 6.47
CA LEU A 70 3.77 1.40 6.25
C LEU A 70 2.82 1.25 7.44
N ALA A 71 2.72 0.05 8.01
CA ALA A 71 1.85 -0.20 9.17
C ALA A 71 2.33 0.56 10.40
N THR A 72 3.64 0.51 10.67
CA THR A 72 4.24 1.19 11.82
C THR A 72 4.02 2.70 11.77
N ASN A 73 4.02 3.26 10.57
CA ASN A 73 3.84 4.70 10.38
C ASN A 73 2.38 5.09 10.17
N GLY A 74 1.45 4.17 10.37
CA GLY A 74 0.02 4.47 10.35
C GLY A 74 -0.61 4.60 8.97
N PHE A 75 0.09 4.22 7.91
CA PHE A 75 -0.45 4.33 6.55
C PHE A 75 -1.34 3.18 6.17
N ILE A 76 -1.13 2.00 6.77
CA ILE A 76 -1.97 0.82 6.53
C ILE A 76 -2.29 0.14 7.85
N CYS A 77 -3.40 -0.63 7.83
CA CYS A 77 -3.76 -1.56 8.90
C CYS A 77 -3.94 -2.93 8.28
N GLN A 78 -3.20 -3.92 8.76
CA GLN A 78 -3.32 -5.29 8.27
C GLN A 78 -4.30 -6.05 9.17
N PHE A 79 -5.24 -6.77 8.57
CA PHE A 79 -6.22 -7.54 9.34
C PHE A 79 -6.61 -8.81 8.58
N SER A 80 -7.26 -9.73 9.29
CA SER A 80 -7.76 -10.98 8.71
C SER A 80 -9.26 -11.08 8.93
N TYR A 81 -9.96 -11.63 7.94
CA TYR A 81 -11.39 -11.89 8.02
C TYR A 81 -11.69 -13.14 7.21
N ASN A 82 -12.42 -14.10 7.81
CA ASN A 82 -12.73 -15.37 7.16
C ASN A 82 -11.50 -16.08 6.59
N ASN A 83 -10.41 -16.12 7.36
CA ASN A 83 -9.13 -16.72 6.97
C ASN A 83 -8.46 -16.09 5.77
N GLU A 84 -8.86 -14.87 5.40
CA GLU A 84 -8.20 -14.10 4.36
C GLU A 84 -7.56 -12.87 4.97
N ASN A 85 -6.41 -12.47 4.41
CA ASN A 85 -5.70 -11.27 4.83
C ASN A 85 -6.11 -10.08 3.98
N PHE A 86 -6.27 -8.94 4.66
CA PHE A 86 -6.65 -7.68 4.03
C PHE A 86 -5.78 -6.56 4.55
N ILE A 87 -5.70 -5.49 3.78
CA ILE A 87 -5.03 -4.26 4.15
C ILE A 87 -6.06 -3.14 4.05
N TYR A 88 -6.19 -2.35 5.11
CA TYR A 88 -7.02 -1.15 5.11
C TYR A 88 -6.11 0.07 5.04
N LEU A 89 -6.52 1.04 4.23
CA LEU A 89 -5.79 2.30 4.02
C LEU A 89 -6.55 3.41 4.74
N PRO A 90 -6.25 3.69 6.03
CA PRO A 90 -7.06 4.65 6.81
C PRO A 90 -7.05 6.07 6.26
N LYS A 91 -5.99 6.43 5.52
CA LYS A 91 -5.87 7.78 4.94
C LYS A 91 -6.20 7.82 3.45
N PHE A 92 -6.88 6.79 2.96
CA PHE A 92 -7.19 6.68 1.54
C PHE A 92 -7.93 7.90 1.00
N ALA A 93 -9.00 8.32 1.69
CA ALA A 93 -9.81 9.47 1.26
C ALA A 93 -9.01 10.77 1.23
N ARG A 94 -7.94 10.85 2.03
CA ARG A 94 -7.06 12.02 2.10
C ARG A 94 -6.22 12.15 0.84
N HIS A 95 -5.85 11.00 0.25
CA HIS A 95 -5.01 10.96 -0.94
C HIS A 95 -5.83 10.89 -2.23
N GLN A 96 -7.10 10.60 -2.14
CA GLN A 96 -7.98 10.45 -3.30
C GLN A 96 -9.13 11.43 -3.21
N VAL A 97 -9.55 11.93 -4.34
CA VAL A 97 -10.67 12.87 -4.41
C VAL A 97 -11.95 12.13 -4.69
#